data_c6e1b527d8a79165b71aca35e3ee1f33
#
_entry.id   c6e1b527d8a79165b71aca35e3ee1f33
#
_cell.length_a   1.000
_cell.length_b   1.000
_cell.length_c   1.000
_cell.angle_alpha   90.00
_cell.angle_beta   90.00
_cell.angle_gamma   90.00
#
_symmetry.space_group_name_H-M   'P 1'
#
loop_
_entity.id
_entity.type
_entity.pdbx_description
1 polymer ?
#
loop_
_entity_poly.entity_id
_entity_poly.type
_entity_poly.pdbx_seq_one_letter_code
_entity_poly.pdbx_strand_id
1 'polypeptide(L)'
;MLKLETITKKFGDKVAVNQLDMIVKPGEIMGLIGQNGAGKTTTFRMILDFIKPDQGQITWQGVPITQDIKQKIGFLPEERGLYQKLTIEEQILYFAQLHGMKRAEAREDLVRWMDKLEIVGKITDKVQTLSKGNAQKVQFIATLIHRPDFLILDEPFSGLDPVNTSLLMTEIKNLKANGAAIIFSSHNMSGVELLSDQLTMLKKGKVVLQGDIYGILDRFGRTQIYVESDVSDTDLAAIS
;
A
#
# COMPACT_ATOMS: atom_id res chain seq x y z
N MET A 1 -8.50 -10.53 8.71
CA MET A 1 -7.29 -11.27 8.29
C MET A 1 -7.49 -11.70 6.85
N LEU A 2 -6.59 -11.30 5.95
CA LEU A 2 -6.51 -11.81 4.57
C LEU A 2 -5.70 -13.12 4.58
N LYS A 3 -6.15 -14.12 3.82
CA LYS A 3 -5.42 -15.38 3.63
C LYS A 3 -5.42 -15.78 2.16
N LEU A 4 -4.24 -16.03 1.63
CA LEU A 4 -4.01 -16.64 0.32
C LEU A 4 -3.49 -18.05 0.57
N GLU A 5 -4.11 -19.06 -0.03
CA GLU A 5 -3.77 -20.46 0.15
C GLU A 5 -3.44 -21.08 -1.20
N THR A 6 -2.15 -21.34 -1.40
CA THR A 6 -1.56 -22.04 -2.55
C THR A 6 -2.04 -21.47 -3.91
N ILE A 7 -2.19 -20.12 -3.97
CA ILE A 7 -2.73 -19.50 -5.16
C ILE A 7 -1.75 -19.61 -6.35
N THR A 8 -2.29 -20.01 -7.49
CA THR A 8 -1.56 -20.13 -8.75
C THR A 8 -2.31 -19.40 -9.85
N LYS A 9 -1.57 -18.66 -10.70
CA LYS A 9 -2.12 -18.01 -11.90
C LYS A 9 -1.21 -18.19 -13.09
N LYS A 10 -1.81 -18.61 -14.21
CA LYS A 10 -1.14 -18.79 -15.51
C LYS A 10 -1.78 -17.88 -16.55
N PHE A 11 -0.99 -17.42 -17.50
CA PHE A 11 -1.43 -16.75 -18.73
C PHE A 11 -0.76 -17.46 -19.91
N GLY A 12 -1.53 -18.31 -20.60
CA GLY A 12 -0.96 -19.28 -21.55
C GLY A 12 0.07 -20.15 -20.87
N ASP A 13 1.27 -20.25 -21.42
CA ASP A 13 2.37 -21.06 -20.87
C ASP A 13 3.12 -20.38 -19.71
N LYS A 14 2.87 -19.08 -19.49
CA LYS A 14 3.56 -18.31 -18.46
C LYS A 14 2.87 -18.44 -17.10
N VAL A 15 3.57 -18.99 -16.11
CA VAL A 15 3.14 -18.98 -14.70
C VAL A 15 3.49 -17.61 -14.10
N ALA A 16 2.47 -16.79 -13.84
CA ALA A 16 2.64 -15.44 -13.28
C ALA A 16 2.73 -15.45 -11.75
N VAL A 17 1.99 -16.36 -11.09
CA VAL A 17 2.06 -16.63 -9.64
C VAL A 17 1.99 -18.13 -9.46
N ASN A 18 2.87 -18.69 -8.63
CA ASN A 18 3.01 -20.14 -8.44
C ASN A 18 2.99 -20.52 -6.97
N GLN A 19 1.89 -21.12 -6.53
CA GLN A 19 1.70 -21.66 -5.17
C GLN A 19 2.05 -20.64 -4.07
N LEU A 20 1.50 -19.42 -4.17
CA LEU A 20 1.71 -18.38 -3.17
C LEU A 20 0.80 -18.60 -1.98
N ASP A 21 1.40 -18.75 -0.81
CA ASP A 21 0.76 -18.68 0.50
C ASP A 21 1.10 -17.33 1.16
N MET A 22 0.11 -16.63 1.72
CA MET A 22 0.33 -15.36 2.41
C MET A 22 -0.80 -15.09 3.41
N ILE A 23 -0.45 -14.55 4.55
CA ILE A 23 -1.41 -14.11 5.57
C ILE A 23 -1.11 -12.67 5.94
N VAL A 24 -2.16 -11.83 6.02
CA VAL A 24 -2.06 -10.46 6.55
C VAL A 24 -3.12 -10.27 7.62
N LYS A 25 -2.68 -9.94 8.83
CA LYS A 25 -3.55 -9.75 9.98
C LYS A 25 -4.05 -8.30 10.08
N PRO A 26 -5.18 -8.04 10.75
CA PRO A 26 -5.53 -6.68 11.17
C PRO A 26 -4.39 -6.04 11.96
N GLY A 27 -4.08 -4.77 11.69
CA GLY A 27 -2.97 -4.06 12.32
C GLY A 27 -1.58 -4.55 11.90
N GLU A 28 -1.46 -5.16 10.71
CA GLU A 28 -0.21 -5.66 10.15
C GLU A 28 0.05 -5.08 8.76
N ILE A 29 1.30 -4.75 8.47
CA ILE A 29 1.75 -4.31 7.16
C ILE A 29 2.61 -5.40 6.53
N MET A 30 2.17 -5.90 5.37
CA MET A 30 2.90 -6.85 4.53
C MET A 30 3.56 -6.13 3.36
N GLY A 31 4.88 -6.18 3.28
CA GLY A 31 5.63 -5.79 2.10
C GLY A 31 5.64 -6.91 1.04
N LEU A 32 5.12 -6.64 -0.15
CA LEU A 32 5.20 -7.54 -1.30
C LEU A 32 6.21 -7.00 -2.30
N ILE A 33 7.41 -7.55 -2.30
CA ILE A 33 8.52 -7.04 -3.10
C ILE A 33 8.91 -7.96 -4.25
N GLY A 34 9.61 -7.43 -5.22
CA GLY A 34 10.11 -8.16 -6.37
C GLY A 34 10.27 -7.26 -7.59
N GLN A 35 11.06 -7.69 -8.53
CA GLN A 35 11.27 -6.98 -9.80
C GLN A 35 9.99 -6.86 -10.62
N ASN A 36 9.99 -5.99 -11.63
CA ASN A 36 8.88 -5.89 -12.58
C ASN A 36 8.64 -7.24 -13.25
N GLY A 37 7.36 -7.65 -13.30
CA GLY A 37 6.96 -8.97 -13.78
C GLY A 37 7.15 -10.12 -12.79
N ALA A 38 7.50 -9.86 -11.53
CA ALA A 38 7.64 -10.90 -10.51
C ALA A 38 6.31 -11.53 -10.06
N GLY A 39 5.16 -10.90 -10.35
CA GLY A 39 3.83 -11.40 -9.99
C GLY A 39 3.06 -10.51 -9.00
N LYS A 40 3.64 -9.40 -8.52
CA LYS A 40 3.01 -8.50 -7.52
C LYS A 40 1.63 -8.00 -7.95
N THR A 41 1.55 -7.29 -9.07
CA THR A 41 0.28 -6.75 -9.59
C THR A 41 -0.73 -7.85 -9.94
N THR A 42 -0.26 -9.03 -10.41
CA THR A 42 -1.13 -10.20 -10.63
C THR A 42 -1.73 -10.68 -9.31
N THR A 43 -0.94 -10.73 -8.24
CA THR A 43 -1.42 -11.08 -6.89
C THR A 43 -2.47 -10.08 -6.42
N PHE A 44 -2.22 -8.77 -6.56
CA PHE A 44 -3.20 -7.74 -6.21
C PHE A 44 -4.51 -7.87 -6.99
N ARG A 45 -4.43 -8.11 -8.31
CA ARG A 45 -5.63 -8.32 -9.14
C ARG A 45 -6.43 -9.56 -8.72
N MET A 46 -5.77 -10.61 -8.24
CA MET A 46 -6.47 -11.78 -7.69
C MET A 46 -7.12 -11.48 -6.34
N ILE A 47 -6.45 -10.74 -5.44
CA ILE A 47 -7.03 -10.33 -4.15
C ILE A 47 -8.25 -9.42 -4.37
N LEU A 48 -8.19 -8.50 -5.34
CA LEU A 48 -9.30 -7.61 -5.73
C LEU A 48 -10.40 -8.33 -6.52
N ASP A 49 -10.20 -9.62 -6.81
CA ASP A 49 -11.12 -10.41 -7.61
C ASP A 49 -11.37 -9.87 -9.03
N PHE A 50 -10.39 -9.14 -9.58
CA PHE A 50 -10.40 -8.74 -10.99
C PHE A 50 -10.08 -9.90 -11.92
N ILE A 51 -9.28 -10.85 -11.42
CA ILE A 51 -8.99 -12.12 -12.07
C ILE A 51 -9.07 -13.24 -11.03
N LYS A 52 -9.54 -14.42 -11.44
CA LYS A 52 -9.58 -15.59 -10.56
C LYS A 52 -8.23 -16.32 -10.58
N PRO A 53 -7.75 -16.85 -9.44
CA PRO A 53 -6.67 -17.81 -9.44
C PRO A 53 -7.11 -19.08 -10.19
N ASP A 54 -6.16 -19.78 -10.81
CA ASP A 54 -6.43 -21.07 -11.48
C ASP A 54 -6.42 -22.21 -10.45
N GLN A 55 -5.70 -22.04 -9.33
CA GLN A 55 -5.66 -22.95 -8.18
C GLN A 55 -5.55 -22.16 -6.88
N GLY A 56 -5.99 -22.79 -5.78
CA GLY A 56 -5.97 -22.18 -4.46
C GLY A 56 -7.17 -21.26 -4.21
N GLN A 57 -7.15 -20.60 -3.08
CA GLN A 57 -8.24 -19.70 -2.68
C GLN A 57 -7.74 -18.46 -1.94
N ILE A 58 -8.55 -17.41 -2.00
CA ILE A 58 -8.32 -16.14 -1.31
C ILE A 58 -9.52 -15.85 -0.44
N THR A 59 -9.28 -15.60 0.85
CA THR A 59 -10.34 -15.33 1.82
C THR A 59 -10.03 -14.08 2.64
N TRP A 60 -11.07 -13.33 2.99
CA TRP A 60 -11.06 -12.27 3.98
C TRP A 60 -11.90 -12.70 5.19
N GLN A 61 -11.30 -12.73 6.39
CA GLN A 61 -11.96 -13.17 7.62
C GLN A 61 -12.61 -14.58 7.49
N GLY A 62 -11.98 -15.47 6.71
CA GLY A 62 -12.43 -16.84 6.50
C GLY A 62 -13.50 -17.03 5.42
N VAL A 63 -13.97 -15.95 4.78
CA VAL A 63 -14.94 -16.04 3.68
C VAL A 63 -14.33 -15.60 2.34
N PRO A 64 -14.78 -16.15 1.20
CA PRO A 64 -14.32 -15.71 -0.12
C PRO A 64 -14.58 -14.21 -0.34
N ILE A 65 -13.77 -13.57 -1.19
CA ILE A 65 -13.94 -12.17 -1.52
C ILE A 65 -15.26 -11.97 -2.27
N THR A 66 -16.23 -11.32 -1.61
CA THR A 66 -17.54 -10.96 -2.15
C THR A 66 -17.58 -9.47 -2.53
N GLN A 67 -18.69 -9.04 -3.17
CA GLN A 67 -18.88 -7.61 -3.48
C GLN A 67 -18.90 -6.74 -2.23
N ASP A 68 -19.50 -7.21 -1.15
CA ASP A 68 -19.57 -6.47 0.14
C ASP A 68 -18.18 -6.32 0.77
N ILE A 69 -17.32 -7.35 0.62
CA ILE A 69 -15.94 -7.27 1.09
C ILE A 69 -15.14 -6.29 0.24
N LYS A 70 -15.34 -6.27 -1.09
CA LYS A 70 -14.67 -5.31 -1.98
C LYS A 70 -14.94 -3.86 -1.61
N GLN A 71 -16.13 -3.56 -1.08
CA GLN A 71 -16.45 -2.22 -0.60
C GLN A 71 -15.64 -1.78 0.62
N LYS A 72 -15.03 -2.73 1.34
CA LYS A 72 -14.16 -2.49 2.50
C LYS A 72 -12.67 -2.51 2.15
N ILE A 73 -12.34 -2.65 0.87
CA ILE A 73 -10.97 -2.66 0.37
C ILE A 73 -10.65 -1.30 -0.24
N GLY A 74 -9.56 -0.68 0.21
CA GLY A 74 -8.95 0.45 -0.46
C GLY A 74 -7.85 -0.03 -1.39
N PHE A 75 -7.88 0.41 -2.65
CA PHE A 75 -6.84 0.09 -3.63
C PHE A 75 -6.22 1.34 -4.22
N LEU A 76 -4.92 1.49 -4.02
CA LEU A 76 -4.08 2.50 -4.65
C LEU A 76 -3.29 1.83 -5.79
N PRO A 77 -3.65 2.04 -7.06
CA PRO A 77 -2.89 1.51 -8.19
C PRO A 77 -1.59 2.30 -8.42
N GLU A 78 -0.58 1.67 -9.03
CA GLU A 78 0.67 2.32 -9.45
C GLU A 78 0.41 3.45 -10.44
N GLU A 79 -0.48 3.23 -11.42
CA GLU A 79 -0.89 4.26 -12.37
C GLU A 79 -1.97 5.15 -11.77
N ARG A 80 -1.88 6.45 -12.05
CA ARG A 80 -2.83 7.42 -11.52
C ARG A 80 -4.20 7.27 -12.17
N GLY A 81 -5.20 6.87 -11.38
CA GLY A 81 -6.59 6.70 -11.79
C GLY A 81 -7.46 7.96 -11.63
N LEU A 82 -6.85 9.15 -11.46
CA LEU A 82 -7.59 10.39 -11.22
C LEU A 82 -8.10 11.02 -12.52
N TYR A 83 -9.37 11.46 -12.53
CA TYR A 83 -9.98 12.20 -13.64
C TYR A 83 -9.46 13.64 -13.68
N GLN A 84 -8.61 13.96 -14.64
CA GLN A 84 -7.86 15.20 -14.71
C GLN A 84 -8.74 16.47 -14.78
N LYS A 85 -9.94 16.37 -15.37
CA LYS A 85 -10.86 17.50 -15.59
C LYS A 85 -11.77 17.79 -14.40
N LEU A 86 -11.91 16.83 -13.47
CA LEU A 86 -12.72 16.99 -12.26
C LEU A 86 -11.94 17.77 -11.20
N THR A 87 -12.66 18.42 -10.30
CA THR A 87 -12.08 18.99 -9.09
C THR A 87 -11.75 17.89 -8.09
N ILE A 88 -10.90 18.20 -7.11
CA ILE A 88 -10.57 17.29 -6.01
C ILE A 88 -11.87 16.86 -5.31
N GLU A 89 -12.74 17.81 -4.97
CA GLU A 89 -14.02 17.57 -4.30
C GLU A 89 -14.93 16.65 -5.11
N GLU A 90 -15.18 16.97 -6.37
CA GLU A 90 -16.06 16.15 -7.24
C GLU A 90 -15.61 14.70 -7.28
N GLN A 91 -14.30 14.49 -7.44
CA GLN A 91 -13.74 13.16 -7.57
C GLN A 91 -13.80 12.37 -6.25
N ILE A 92 -13.37 12.98 -5.14
CA ILE A 92 -13.36 12.29 -3.84
C ILE A 92 -14.78 11.98 -3.38
N LEU A 93 -15.72 12.92 -3.56
CA LEU A 93 -17.11 12.67 -3.22
C LEU A 93 -17.74 11.59 -4.11
N TYR A 94 -17.37 11.51 -5.39
CA TYR A 94 -17.80 10.43 -6.27
C TYR A 94 -17.34 9.06 -5.74
N PHE A 95 -16.06 8.89 -5.42
CA PHE A 95 -15.55 7.63 -4.87
C PHE A 95 -16.16 7.30 -3.51
N ALA A 96 -16.31 8.27 -2.61
CA ALA A 96 -16.94 8.08 -1.32
C ALA A 96 -18.40 7.58 -1.46
N GLN A 97 -19.16 8.15 -2.39
CA GLN A 97 -20.55 7.76 -2.65
C GLN A 97 -20.66 6.36 -3.26
N LEU A 98 -19.72 5.94 -4.11
CA LEU A 98 -19.67 4.56 -4.61
C LEU A 98 -19.51 3.52 -3.49
N HIS A 99 -18.88 3.92 -2.37
CA HIS A 99 -18.75 3.11 -1.16
C HIS A 99 -19.82 3.39 -0.10
N GLY A 100 -20.90 4.09 -0.48
CA GLY A 100 -22.07 4.30 0.40
C GLY A 100 -21.93 5.43 1.41
N MET A 101 -20.87 6.25 1.39
CA MET A 101 -20.73 7.41 2.27
C MET A 101 -21.72 8.53 1.90
N LYS A 102 -22.19 9.24 2.91
CA LYS A 102 -22.97 10.47 2.70
C LYS A 102 -22.06 11.60 2.22
N ARG A 103 -22.56 12.38 1.26
CA ARG A 103 -21.78 13.49 0.65
C ARG A 103 -21.24 14.49 1.68
N ALA A 104 -22.04 14.86 2.68
CA ALA A 104 -21.62 15.81 3.71
C ALA A 104 -20.46 15.26 4.56
N GLU A 105 -20.56 14.01 5.00
CA GLU A 105 -19.50 13.32 5.75
C GLU A 105 -18.20 13.20 4.94
N ALA A 106 -18.32 12.76 3.68
CA ALA A 106 -17.16 12.64 2.79
C ALA A 106 -16.47 13.99 2.55
N ARG A 107 -17.23 15.10 2.49
CA ARG A 107 -16.68 16.43 2.32
C ARG A 107 -15.90 16.90 3.55
N GLU A 108 -16.42 16.65 4.74
CA GLU A 108 -15.71 16.94 6.00
C GLU A 108 -14.44 16.13 6.12
N ASP A 109 -14.49 14.83 5.81
CA ASP A 109 -13.31 13.97 5.80
C ASP A 109 -12.28 14.41 4.77
N LEU A 110 -12.71 14.83 3.57
CA LEU A 110 -11.81 15.35 2.55
C LEU A 110 -11.02 16.56 3.06
N VAL A 111 -11.69 17.53 3.70
CA VAL A 111 -11.02 18.72 4.23
C VAL A 111 -9.97 18.32 5.27
N ARG A 112 -10.32 17.41 6.19
CA ARG A 112 -9.37 16.88 7.19
C ARG A 112 -8.17 16.17 6.56
N TRP A 113 -8.41 15.38 5.52
CA TRP A 113 -7.34 14.68 4.81
C TRP A 113 -6.43 15.62 4.03
N MET A 114 -6.98 16.67 3.41
CA MET A 114 -6.17 17.66 2.71
C MET A 114 -5.22 18.39 3.66
N ASP A 115 -5.72 18.78 4.84
CA ASP A 115 -4.91 19.39 5.89
C ASP A 115 -3.84 18.41 6.40
N LYS A 116 -4.25 17.20 6.76
CA LYS A 116 -3.37 16.15 7.30
C LYS A 116 -2.25 15.74 6.35
N LEU A 117 -2.51 15.73 5.06
CA LEU A 117 -1.53 15.41 4.01
C LEU A 117 -0.84 16.67 3.46
N GLU A 118 -1.05 17.85 4.06
CA GLU A 118 -0.44 19.10 3.65
C GLU A 118 -0.59 19.33 2.12
N ILE A 119 -1.82 19.14 1.60
CA ILE A 119 -2.09 19.36 0.17
C ILE A 119 -2.23 20.85 -0.07
N VAL A 120 -1.33 21.38 -0.90
CA VAL A 120 -1.39 22.79 -1.32
C VAL A 120 -2.46 22.94 -2.40
N GLY A 121 -3.47 23.78 -2.13
CA GLY A 121 -4.58 24.06 -3.03
C GLY A 121 -5.94 24.01 -2.33
N LYS A 122 -7.00 24.16 -3.12
CA LYS A 122 -8.39 24.13 -2.65
C LYS A 122 -9.10 22.87 -3.14
N ILE A 123 -10.11 22.43 -2.42
CA ILE A 123 -10.95 21.29 -2.85
C ILE A 123 -11.60 21.51 -4.23
N THR A 124 -11.77 22.79 -4.64
CA THR A 124 -12.32 23.22 -5.93
C THR A 124 -11.31 23.22 -7.07
N ASP A 125 -10.03 23.00 -6.79
CA ASP A 125 -9.00 22.97 -7.82
C ASP A 125 -9.11 21.68 -8.65
N LYS A 126 -8.87 21.81 -9.96
CA LYS A 126 -8.88 20.65 -10.86
C LYS A 126 -7.66 19.78 -10.64
N VAL A 127 -7.83 18.47 -10.73
CA VAL A 127 -6.73 17.50 -10.57
C VAL A 127 -5.56 17.78 -11.51
N GLN A 128 -5.83 18.20 -12.75
CA GLN A 128 -4.78 18.51 -13.73
C GLN A 128 -3.85 19.66 -13.34
N THR A 129 -4.25 20.51 -12.40
CA THR A 129 -3.43 21.65 -11.92
C THR A 129 -2.51 21.28 -10.77
N LEU A 130 -2.63 20.07 -10.23
CA LEU A 130 -1.84 19.59 -9.11
C LEU A 130 -0.41 19.21 -9.53
N SER A 131 0.53 19.44 -8.64
CA SER A 131 1.85 18.81 -8.73
C SER A 131 1.73 17.29 -8.69
N LYS A 132 2.76 16.58 -9.16
CA LYS A 132 2.79 15.11 -9.09
C LYS A 132 2.59 14.59 -7.66
N GLY A 133 3.24 15.22 -6.66
CA GLY A 133 3.12 14.85 -5.27
C GLY A 133 1.70 15.08 -4.73
N ASN A 134 1.10 16.26 -4.98
CA ASN A 134 -0.27 16.51 -4.57
C ASN A 134 -1.29 15.59 -5.25
N ALA A 135 -1.11 15.28 -6.52
CA ALA A 135 -1.98 14.31 -7.21
C ALA A 135 -1.88 12.91 -6.58
N GLN A 136 -0.68 12.48 -6.17
CA GLN A 136 -0.49 11.21 -5.44
C GLN A 136 -1.20 11.22 -4.08
N LYS A 137 -1.10 12.33 -3.33
CA LYS A 137 -1.81 12.51 -2.06
C LYS A 137 -3.34 12.47 -2.25
N VAL A 138 -3.86 13.14 -3.28
CA VAL A 138 -5.30 13.09 -3.61
C VAL A 138 -5.74 11.67 -3.97
N GLN A 139 -4.92 10.93 -4.73
CA GLN A 139 -5.21 9.52 -5.03
C GLN A 139 -5.20 8.64 -3.78
N PHE A 140 -4.29 8.92 -2.85
CA PHE A 140 -4.27 8.25 -1.55
C PHE A 140 -5.54 8.57 -0.74
N ILE A 141 -6.02 9.83 -0.72
CA ILE A 141 -7.32 10.17 -0.10
C ILE A 141 -8.46 9.39 -0.75
N ALA A 142 -8.51 9.31 -2.09
CA ALA A 142 -9.55 8.56 -2.81
C ALA A 142 -9.59 7.07 -2.37
N THR A 143 -8.41 6.51 -2.06
CA THR A 143 -8.27 5.13 -1.57
C THR A 143 -8.80 4.95 -0.14
N LEU A 144 -8.73 5.99 0.69
CA LEU A 144 -8.99 5.92 2.13
C LEU A 144 -10.32 6.51 2.56
N ILE A 145 -10.94 7.34 1.72
CA ILE A 145 -12.10 8.17 2.12
C ILE A 145 -13.26 7.35 2.68
N HIS A 146 -13.45 6.13 2.22
CA HIS A 146 -14.49 5.21 2.67
C HIS A 146 -14.09 4.37 3.90
N ARG A 147 -12.94 4.67 4.54
CA ARG A 147 -12.43 4.04 5.77
C ARG A 147 -12.31 2.51 5.63
N PRO A 148 -11.52 2.02 4.68
CA PRO A 148 -11.39 0.58 4.42
C PRO A 148 -10.73 -0.18 5.58
N ASP A 149 -11.17 -1.43 5.80
CA ASP A 149 -10.56 -2.36 6.76
C ASP A 149 -9.26 -2.98 6.22
N PHE A 150 -9.11 -2.99 4.90
CA PHE A 150 -7.99 -3.58 4.20
C PHE A 150 -7.50 -2.69 3.05
N LEU A 151 -6.18 -2.51 2.97
CA LEU A 151 -5.54 -1.65 1.99
C LEU A 151 -4.56 -2.42 1.12
N ILE A 152 -4.64 -2.17 -0.17
CA ILE A 152 -3.65 -2.61 -1.17
C ILE A 152 -3.05 -1.36 -1.80
N LEU A 153 -1.74 -1.18 -1.65
CA LEU A 153 -1.02 -0.01 -2.13
C LEU A 153 0.07 -0.46 -3.11
N ASP A 154 -0.15 -0.22 -4.41
CA ASP A 154 0.82 -0.60 -5.45
C ASP A 154 1.77 0.57 -5.72
N GLU A 155 3.04 0.43 -5.30
CA GLU A 155 4.10 1.44 -5.39
C GLU A 155 3.68 2.83 -4.84
N PRO A 156 3.17 2.93 -3.58
CA PRO A 156 2.54 4.15 -3.06
C PRO A 156 3.46 5.37 -3.01
N PHE A 157 4.76 5.16 -2.99
CA PHE A 157 5.78 6.22 -2.87
C PHE A 157 6.41 6.62 -4.21
N SER A 158 5.96 6.02 -5.30
CA SER A 158 6.53 6.27 -6.63
C SER A 158 6.40 7.73 -7.04
N GLY A 159 7.54 8.37 -7.34
CA GLY A 159 7.58 9.77 -7.80
C GLY A 159 7.31 10.81 -6.72
N LEU A 160 7.36 10.45 -5.44
CA LEU A 160 7.35 11.38 -4.32
C LEU A 160 8.78 11.76 -3.90
N ASP A 161 8.93 12.98 -3.43
CA ASP A 161 10.11 13.42 -2.72
C ASP A 161 10.17 12.82 -1.30
N PRO A 162 11.31 12.90 -0.60
CA PRO A 162 11.47 12.31 0.73
C PRO A 162 10.47 12.84 1.77
N VAL A 163 10.12 14.13 1.73
CA VAL A 163 9.18 14.75 2.68
C VAL A 163 7.79 14.16 2.51
N ASN A 164 7.29 14.15 1.27
CA ASN A 164 5.98 13.57 0.96
C ASN A 164 5.94 12.06 1.21
N THR A 165 7.04 11.35 0.97
CA THR A 165 7.18 9.92 1.31
C THR A 165 7.04 9.69 2.81
N SER A 166 7.76 10.45 3.64
CA SER A 166 7.69 10.36 5.10
C SER A 166 6.28 10.64 5.63
N LEU A 167 5.60 11.64 5.07
CA LEU A 167 4.24 11.99 5.43
C LEU A 167 3.27 10.84 5.14
N LEU A 168 3.32 10.23 3.94
CA LEU A 168 2.50 9.09 3.60
C LEU A 168 2.81 7.86 4.46
N MET A 169 4.08 7.59 4.74
CA MET A 169 4.48 6.50 5.64
C MET A 169 3.89 6.66 7.04
N THR A 170 3.91 7.88 7.58
CA THR A 170 3.30 8.18 8.87
C THR A 170 1.81 7.87 8.87
N GLU A 171 1.10 8.26 7.80
CA GLU A 171 -0.32 7.97 7.70
C GLU A 171 -0.63 6.49 7.53
N ILE A 172 0.17 5.74 6.77
CA ILE A 172 0.04 4.29 6.65
C ILE A 172 0.26 3.62 8.01
N LYS A 173 1.24 4.07 8.81
CA LYS A 173 1.45 3.59 10.19
C LYS A 173 0.26 3.91 11.11
N ASN A 174 -0.34 5.10 10.96
CA ASN A 174 -1.55 5.46 11.71
C ASN A 174 -2.74 4.56 11.35
N LEU A 175 -2.94 4.24 10.06
CA LEU A 175 -3.97 3.32 9.61
C LEU A 175 -3.77 1.91 10.18
N LYS A 176 -2.53 1.42 10.17
CA LYS A 176 -2.16 0.16 10.84
C LYS A 176 -2.50 0.19 12.33
N ALA A 177 -2.11 1.26 13.04
CA ALA A 177 -2.38 1.40 14.47
C ALA A 177 -3.88 1.40 14.78
N ASN A 178 -4.71 1.85 13.85
CA ASN A 178 -6.17 1.80 13.91
C ASN A 178 -6.76 0.45 13.47
N GLY A 179 -5.92 -0.56 13.24
CA GLY A 179 -6.35 -1.93 12.96
C GLY A 179 -6.49 -2.30 11.49
N ALA A 180 -6.18 -1.41 10.55
CA ALA A 180 -6.21 -1.76 9.13
C ALA A 180 -5.16 -2.84 8.79
N ALA A 181 -5.56 -3.83 7.97
CA ALA A 181 -4.61 -4.75 7.35
C ALA A 181 -4.10 -4.10 6.06
N ILE A 182 -2.79 -4.12 5.82
CA ILE A 182 -2.19 -3.40 4.71
C ILE A 182 -1.23 -4.30 3.94
N ILE A 183 -1.34 -4.31 2.62
CA ILE A 183 -0.30 -4.85 1.74
C ILE A 183 0.19 -3.70 0.87
N PHE A 184 1.49 -3.54 0.75
CA PHE A 184 2.04 -2.63 -0.25
C PHE A 184 3.14 -3.29 -1.07
N SER A 185 3.24 -2.87 -2.32
CA SER A 185 4.37 -3.23 -3.16
C SER A 185 5.43 -2.14 -3.13
N SER A 186 6.69 -2.54 -3.23
CA SER A 186 7.78 -1.62 -3.50
C SER A 186 8.95 -2.34 -4.16
N HIS A 187 9.73 -1.58 -4.91
CA HIS A 187 11.07 -1.97 -5.38
C HIS A 187 12.17 -1.27 -4.55
N ASN A 188 11.82 -0.38 -3.62
CA ASN A 188 12.75 0.32 -2.72
C ASN A 188 12.79 -0.38 -1.35
N MET A 189 13.92 -1.03 -1.05
CA MET A 189 14.11 -1.80 0.18
C MET A 189 14.05 -0.93 1.43
N SER A 190 14.63 0.28 1.41
CA SER A 190 14.62 1.17 2.59
C SER A 190 13.20 1.51 3.05
N GLY A 191 12.28 1.78 2.11
CA GLY A 191 10.88 2.00 2.44
C GLY A 191 10.19 0.76 3.01
N VAL A 192 10.58 -0.42 2.54
CA VAL A 192 10.05 -1.71 3.02
C VAL A 192 10.50 -1.98 4.44
N GLU A 193 11.77 -1.79 4.76
CA GLU A 193 12.32 -1.96 6.11
C GLU A 193 11.66 -1.05 7.14
N LEU A 194 11.40 0.20 6.77
CA LEU A 194 10.81 1.20 7.66
C LEU A 194 9.31 1.00 7.93
N LEU A 195 8.61 0.28 7.04
CA LEU A 195 7.15 0.24 7.06
C LEU A 195 6.59 -1.16 7.34
N SER A 196 7.26 -2.22 6.89
CA SER A 196 6.73 -3.60 6.95
C SER A 196 6.91 -4.25 8.31
N ASP A 197 5.94 -5.06 8.71
CA ASP A 197 6.09 -6.06 9.78
C ASP A 197 6.52 -7.40 9.19
N GLN A 198 5.92 -7.75 8.06
CA GLN A 198 6.15 -9.00 7.33
C GLN A 198 6.58 -8.67 5.90
N LEU A 199 7.36 -9.56 5.32
CA LEU A 199 7.86 -9.46 3.97
C LEU A 199 7.55 -10.72 3.17
N THR A 200 7.12 -10.55 1.93
CA THR A 200 7.07 -11.62 0.92
C THR A 200 7.80 -11.13 -0.34
N MET A 201 8.89 -11.81 -0.70
CA MET A 201 9.66 -11.51 -1.92
C MET A 201 9.30 -12.49 -3.01
N LEU A 202 8.86 -11.94 -4.15
CA LEU A 202 8.56 -12.71 -5.36
C LEU A 202 9.67 -12.60 -6.40
N LYS A 203 10.00 -13.73 -7.02
CA LYS A 203 10.89 -13.82 -8.19
C LYS A 203 10.28 -14.79 -9.20
N LYS A 204 9.94 -14.30 -10.40
CA LYS A 204 9.34 -15.10 -11.49
C LYS A 204 8.12 -15.91 -11.00
N GLY A 205 7.22 -15.26 -10.25
CA GLY A 205 6.01 -15.86 -9.71
C GLY A 205 6.17 -16.74 -8.49
N LYS A 206 7.38 -16.99 -7.99
CA LYS A 206 7.62 -17.84 -6.82
C LYS A 206 8.04 -17.00 -5.63
N VAL A 207 7.65 -17.42 -4.43
CA VAL A 207 8.18 -16.89 -3.18
C VAL A 207 9.63 -17.36 -3.03
N VAL A 208 10.56 -16.42 -2.87
CA VAL A 208 11.97 -16.69 -2.62
C VAL A 208 12.39 -16.35 -1.20
N LEU A 209 11.63 -15.49 -0.53
CA LEU A 209 11.85 -15.09 0.84
C LEU A 209 10.52 -14.68 1.46
N GLN A 210 10.23 -15.11 2.68
CA GLN A 210 9.02 -14.72 3.42
C GLN A 210 9.26 -14.82 4.92
N GLY A 211 8.70 -13.88 5.67
CA GLY A 211 8.74 -13.89 7.12
C GLY A 211 8.70 -12.50 7.73
N ASP A 212 8.95 -12.47 9.02
CA ASP A 212 9.12 -11.23 9.80
C ASP A 212 10.31 -10.43 9.30
N ILE A 213 10.14 -9.10 9.15
CA ILE A 213 11.16 -8.24 8.55
C ILE A 213 12.46 -8.23 9.36
N TYR A 214 12.38 -8.20 10.69
CA TYR A 214 13.56 -8.18 11.54
C TYR A 214 14.31 -9.52 11.49
N GLY A 215 13.60 -10.65 11.54
CA GLY A 215 14.19 -11.97 11.38
C GLY A 215 14.83 -12.19 10.02
N ILE A 216 14.31 -11.55 8.97
CA ILE A 216 14.93 -11.56 7.64
C ILE A 216 16.21 -10.73 7.64
N LEU A 217 16.16 -9.50 8.15
CA LEU A 217 17.34 -8.62 8.20
C LEU A 217 18.48 -9.23 9.03
N ASP A 218 18.18 -9.89 10.13
CA ASP A 218 19.18 -10.55 10.97
C ASP A 218 19.89 -11.72 10.24
N ARG A 219 19.17 -12.46 9.38
CA ARG A 219 19.76 -13.57 8.58
C ARG A 219 20.74 -13.08 7.51
N PHE A 220 20.51 -11.89 6.96
CA PHE A 220 21.37 -11.31 5.92
C PHE A 220 22.52 -10.47 6.47
N GLY A 221 22.63 -10.33 7.80
CA GLY A 221 23.66 -9.56 8.48
C GLY A 221 23.51 -8.06 8.21
N ARG A 222 23.34 -7.27 9.25
CA ARG A 222 23.44 -5.81 9.12
C ARG A 222 24.91 -5.47 8.91
N THR A 223 25.28 -5.06 7.71
CA THR A 223 26.64 -4.58 7.40
C THR A 223 26.83 -3.11 7.79
N GLN A 224 25.75 -2.41 8.17
CA GLN A 224 25.77 -1.02 8.60
C GLN A 224 24.94 -0.84 9.88
N ILE A 225 25.48 -0.17 10.85
CA ILE A 225 24.79 0.27 12.06
C ILE A 225 24.51 1.76 11.89
N TYR A 226 23.22 2.13 11.89
CA TYR A 226 22.81 3.53 11.98
C TYR A 226 22.64 3.86 13.45
N VAL A 227 23.45 4.79 13.94
CA VAL A 227 23.36 5.32 15.29
C VAL A 227 22.76 6.73 15.18
N GLU A 228 21.54 6.91 15.66
CA GLU A 228 20.96 8.22 15.85
C GLU A 228 21.40 8.70 17.23
N SER A 229 22.21 9.74 17.28
CA SER A 229 22.84 10.24 18.51
C SER A 229 22.89 11.77 18.47
N ASP A 230 22.63 12.39 19.61
CA ASP A 230 22.82 13.84 19.83
C ASP A 230 24.31 14.20 19.98
N VAL A 231 25.21 13.24 19.85
CA VAL A 231 26.68 13.41 19.98
C VAL A 231 27.30 13.70 18.63
N SER A 232 28.27 14.60 18.57
CA SER A 232 28.93 14.97 17.32
C SER A 232 29.72 13.80 16.68
N ASP A 233 29.86 13.79 15.34
CA ASP A 233 30.63 12.77 14.60
C ASP A 233 32.07 12.60 15.10
N THR A 234 32.66 13.67 15.70
CA THR A 234 34.00 13.65 16.28
C THR A 234 34.07 12.85 17.58
N ASP A 235 32.99 12.82 18.34
CA ASP A 235 32.93 12.08 19.61
C ASP A 235 32.63 10.60 19.36
N LEU A 236 31.87 10.28 18.28
CA LEU A 236 31.62 8.91 17.85
C LEU A 236 32.87 8.23 17.30
N ALA A 237 33.75 8.96 16.62
CA ALA A 237 35.02 8.45 16.10
C ALA A 237 36.02 8.06 17.20
N ALA A 238 35.82 8.57 18.42
CA ALA A 238 36.68 8.26 19.59
C ALA A 238 36.28 6.95 20.31
N ILE A 239 35.14 6.34 19.92
CA ILE A 239 34.61 5.11 20.55
C ILE A 239 34.83 3.88 19.64
N SER A 240 35.29 4.08 18.40
CA SER A 240 35.52 3.01 17.41
C SER A 240 36.89 2.34 17.53
#